data_4263590b9e225b9e0bb3d339758c1b32
#
_entry.id   4263590b9e225b9e0bb3d339758c1b32
#
_cell.length_a   1.000
_cell.length_b   1.000
_cell.length_c   1.000
_cell.angle_alpha   90.00
_cell.angle_beta   90.00
_cell.angle_gamma   90.00
#
_symmetry.space_group_name_H-M   'P 1'
#
loop_
_entity.id
_entity.type
_entity.pdbx_description
1 polymer ?
#
loop_
_entity_poly.entity_id
_entity_poly.type
_entity_poly.pdbx_seq_one_letter_code
_entity_poly.pdbx_strand_id
1 'polypeptide(L)'
;MFPSPSYPEPGPGEIADFVAEQFCGKLIATDADGFPHASILPFVPLEGAIEVHMVRADPTFAALRASRRGAFLLDEPLAFTPHQVVSADYAGFATLHFRAVCFRVEADISVDPADVAAALERLLRRYEPGEAWRPVQHGGPYDRDLQRLAVARLRQVGVEAKFKLAQNRTPVERERLLAFLRARGAEGDPRAARRIAAAAPHP
;
A
#
# COMPACT_ATOMS: atom_id res chain seq x y z
N MET A 1 6.68 -10.59 -4.12
CA MET A 1 8.01 -10.04 -3.72
C MET A 1 8.98 -11.17 -3.48
N PHE A 2 10.28 -10.98 -3.71
CA PHE A 2 11.26 -12.07 -3.54
C PHE A 2 11.39 -12.44 -2.05
N PRO A 3 11.06 -13.69 -1.65
CA PRO A 3 11.24 -14.14 -0.28
C PRO A 3 12.73 -14.21 0.06
N SER A 4 13.07 -13.90 1.31
CA SER A 4 14.45 -13.92 1.78
C SER A 4 14.51 -14.50 3.19
N PRO A 5 15.36 -15.50 3.45
CA PRO A 5 15.53 -16.05 4.79
C PRO A 5 15.92 -15.00 5.84
N SER A 6 16.56 -13.91 5.41
CA SER A 6 16.98 -12.82 6.29
C SER A 6 15.84 -11.91 6.77
N TYR A 7 14.65 -12.04 6.20
CA TYR A 7 13.49 -11.21 6.53
C TYR A 7 12.28 -12.13 6.56
N PRO A 8 11.82 -12.51 7.74
CA PRO A 8 10.64 -13.37 7.87
C PRO A 8 9.43 -12.67 7.25
N GLU A 9 8.56 -13.47 6.67
CA GLU A 9 7.30 -12.96 6.16
C GLU A 9 6.45 -12.45 7.33
N PRO A 10 5.92 -11.21 7.25
CA PRO A 10 5.09 -10.68 8.32
C PRO A 10 3.81 -11.51 8.49
N GLY A 11 3.40 -11.68 9.74
CA GLY A 11 2.17 -12.41 10.06
C GLY A 11 0.91 -11.70 9.60
N PRO A 12 -0.24 -12.40 9.55
CA PRO A 12 -1.51 -11.80 9.11
C PRO A 12 -1.90 -10.56 9.90
N GLY A 13 -1.64 -10.53 11.22
CA GLY A 13 -1.90 -9.36 12.08
C GLY A 13 -1.03 -8.16 11.70
N GLU A 14 0.28 -8.36 11.46
CA GLU A 14 1.19 -7.30 11.03
C GLU A 14 0.82 -6.73 9.66
N ILE A 15 0.32 -7.59 8.75
CA ILE A 15 -0.19 -7.17 7.44
C ILE A 15 -1.46 -6.33 7.63
N ALA A 16 -2.39 -6.76 8.47
CA ALA A 16 -3.62 -6.04 8.73
C ALA A 16 -3.36 -4.66 9.34
N ASP A 17 -2.47 -4.58 10.32
CA ASP A 17 -2.04 -3.32 10.93
C ASP A 17 -1.40 -2.39 9.91
N PHE A 18 -0.52 -2.93 9.05
CA PHE A 18 0.09 -2.16 7.98
C PHE A 18 -0.94 -1.61 6.99
N VAL A 19 -1.91 -2.43 6.58
CA VAL A 19 -3.01 -2.01 5.67
C VAL A 19 -3.85 -0.90 6.32
N ALA A 20 -4.15 -1.02 7.61
CA ALA A 20 -4.95 -0.02 8.33
C ALA A 20 -4.26 1.36 8.41
N GLU A 21 -2.93 1.39 8.46
CA GLU A 21 -2.13 2.61 8.48
C GLU A 21 -2.06 3.33 7.13
N GLN A 22 -2.37 2.63 6.01
CA GLN A 22 -2.25 3.23 4.68
C GLN A 22 -3.52 3.99 4.29
N PHE A 23 -3.34 5.11 3.61
CA PHE A 23 -4.46 5.91 3.08
C PHE A 23 -4.62 5.76 1.56
N CYS A 24 -3.61 5.27 0.86
CA CYS A 24 -3.65 4.98 -0.57
C CYS A 24 -2.81 3.76 -0.92
N GLY A 25 -3.11 3.16 -2.06
CA GLY A 25 -2.34 2.09 -2.65
C GLY A 25 -2.23 2.25 -4.16
N LYS A 26 -1.44 1.40 -4.78
CA LYS A 26 -1.20 1.38 -6.23
C LYS A 26 -1.93 0.19 -6.83
N LEU A 27 -3.00 0.48 -7.59
CA LEU A 27 -3.66 -0.54 -8.42
C LEU A 27 -2.87 -0.68 -9.71
N ILE A 28 -2.48 -1.90 -10.03
CA ILE A 28 -1.71 -2.25 -11.22
C ILE A 28 -2.52 -3.26 -12.01
N ALA A 29 -2.80 -2.96 -13.28
CA ALA A 29 -3.46 -3.87 -14.21
C ALA A 29 -2.76 -3.84 -15.55
N THR A 30 -2.74 -4.99 -16.25
CA THR A 30 -2.05 -5.13 -17.54
C THR A 30 -3.06 -5.12 -18.66
N ASP A 31 -2.82 -4.35 -19.71
CA ASP A 31 -3.64 -4.29 -20.89
C ASP A 31 -3.46 -5.53 -21.82
N ALA A 32 -4.18 -5.55 -22.92
CA ALA A 32 -4.14 -6.66 -23.88
C ALA A 32 -2.78 -6.81 -24.58
N ASP A 33 -2.01 -5.72 -24.67
CA ASP A 33 -0.68 -5.71 -25.30
C ASP A 33 0.43 -6.07 -24.30
N GLY A 34 0.08 -6.31 -23.03
CA GLY A 34 1.01 -6.72 -21.98
C GLY A 34 1.65 -5.56 -21.22
N PHE A 35 1.24 -4.30 -21.47
CA PHE A 35 1.78 -3.15 -20.73
C PHE A 35 1.03 -2.94 -19.40
N PRO A 36 1.76 -2.76 -18.29
CA PRO A 36 1.16 -2.44 -17.02
C PRO A 36 0.77 -0.96 -16.93
N HIS A 37 -0.44 -0.71 -16.45
CA HIS A 37 -0.93 0.61 -16.04
C HIS A 37 -1.02 0.65 -14.54
N ALA A 38 -0.74 1.80 -13.91
CA ALA A 38 -0.78 1.96 -12.47
C ALA A 38 -1.48 3.26 -12.08
N SER A 39 -2.41 3.17 -11.12
CA SER A 39 -3.10 4.31 -10.52
C SER A 39 -2.92 4.31 -9.01
N ILE A 40 -2.63 5.49 -8.44
CA ILE A 40 -2.58 5.69 -6.99
C ILE A 40 -3.98 6.06 -6.54
N LEU A 41 -4.56 5.24 -5.67
CA LEU A 41 -5.96 5.35 -5.26
C LEU A 41 -6.09 5.29 -3.74
N PRO A 42 -6.92 6.15 -3.13
CA PRO A 42 -7.41 5.90 -1.79
C PRO A 42 -8.29 4.66 -1.79
N PHE A 43 -8.38 3.97 -0.68
CA PHE A 43 -9.09 2.69 -0.62
C PHE A 43 -9.81 2.46 0.70
N VAL A 44 -10.77 1.57 0.69
CA VAL A 44 -11.43 1.05 1.89
C VAL A 44 -11.13 -0.45 2.01
N PRO A 45 -10.47 -0.90 3.09
CA PRO A 45 -10.33 -2.32 3.35
C PRO A 45 -11.68 -2.91 3.73
N LEU A 46 -12.01 -4.03 3.12
CA LEU A 46 -13.18 -4.86 3.42
C LEU A 46 -12.72 -6.25 3.85
N GLU A 47 -13.60 -7.06 4.39
CA GLU A 47 -13.29 -8.46 4.69
C GLU A 47 -12.94 -9.21 3.39
N GLY A 48 -11.69 -9.69 3.28
CA GLY A 48 -11.19 -10.42 2.11
C GLY A 48 -11.07 -9.61 0.81
N ALA A 49 -11.29 -8.29 0.85
CA ALA A 49 -11.25 -7.44 -0.33
C ALA A 49 -10.73 -6.03 -0.02
N ILE A 50 -10.46 -5.29 -1.08
CA ILE A 50 -10.14 -3.85 -1.06
C ILE A 50 -11.11 -3.16 -2.02
N GLU A 51 -11.78 -2.11 -1.56
CA GLU A 51 -12.66 -1.32 -2.42
C GLU A 51 -11.96 -0.03 -2.83
N VAL A 52 -11.99 0.24 -4.14
CA VAL A 52 -11.49 1.49 -4.74
C VAL A 52 -12.52 2.07 -5.68
N HIS A 53 -12.53 3.37 -5.84
CA HIS A 53 -13.25 4.01 -6.94
C HIS A 53 -12.25 4.65 -7.91
N MET A 54 -12.60 4.75 -9.17
CA MET A 54 -11.73 5.31 -10.19
C MET A 54 -12.53 5.90 -11.36
N VAL A 55 -11.89 6.81 -12.08
CA VAL A 55 -12.48 7.42 -13.27
C VAL A 55 -12.50 6.39 -14.40
N ARG A 56 -13.64 6.26 -15.09
CA ARG A 56 -13.79 5.31 -16.22
C ARG A 56 -12.85 5.57 -17.39
N ALA A 57 -12.35 6.81 -17.53
CA ALA A 57 -11.40 7.19 -18.57
C ALA A 57 -9.94 6.84 -18.20
N ASP A 58 -9.67 6.35 -16.98
CA ASP A 58 -8.33 5.94 -16.54
C ASP A 58 -7.89 4.68 -17.33
N PRO A 59 -6.69 4.66 -17.94
CA PRO A 59 -6.16 3.49 -18.63
C PRO A 59 -6.08 2.24 -17.73
N THR A 60 -5.78 2.41 -16.43
CA THR A 60 -5.78 1.30 -15.45
C THR A 60 -7.17 0.71 -15.31
N PHE A 61 -8.23 1.53 -15.36
CA PHE A 61 -9.61 1.02 -15.35
C PHE A 61 -9.90 0.17 -16.59
N ALA A 62 -9.50 0.63 -17.77
CA ALA A 62 -9.70 -0.12 -19.02
C ALA A 62 -9.00 -1.48 -18.97
N ALA A 63 -7.74 -1.53 -18.53
CA ALA A 63 -6.97 -2.75 -18.36
C ALA A 63 -7.60 -3.69 -17.31
N LEU A 64 -7.98 -3.16 -16.15
CA LEU A 64 -8.64 -3.93 -15.09
C LEU A 64 -10.01 -4.50 -15.54
N ARG A 65 -10.78 -3.70 -16.27
CA ARG A 65 -12.09 -4.13 -16.77
C ARG A 65 -11.96 -5.28 -17.77
N ALA A 66 -10.93 -5.27 -18.60
CA ALA A 66 -10.68 -6.29 -19.59
C ALA A 66 -10.16 -7.59 -18.95
N SER A 67 -9.16 -7.51 -18.08
CA SER A 67 -8.49 -8.68 -17.50
C SER A 67 -9.21 -9.25 -16.27
N ARG A 68 -9.96 -8.41 -15.53
CA ARG A 68 -10.53 -8.71 -14.21
C ARG A 68 -9.49 -9.11 -13.17
N ARG A 69 -8.20 -8.89 -13.44
CA ARG A 69 -7.08 -9.27 -12.60
C ARG A 69 -6.08 -8.13 -12.49
N GLY A 70 -5.42 -8.06 -11.35
CA GLY A 70 -4.39 -7.06 -11.11
C GLY A 70 -3.61 -7.33 -9.83
N ALA A 71 -2.81 -6.34 -9.48
CA ALA A 71 -2.14 -6.28 -8.19
C ALA A 71 -2.52 -4.97 -7.47
N PHE A 72 -2.68 -5.03 -6.17
CA PHE A 72 -2.82 -3.84 -5.33
C PHE A 72 -1.64 -3.77 -4.37
N LEU A 73 -0.76 -2.80 -4.60
CA LEU A 73 0.49 -2.62 -3.85
C LEU A 73 0.33 -1.51 -2.82
N LEU A 74 0.62 -1.85 -1.58
CA LEU A 74 0.85 -0.91 -0.49
C LEU A 74 2.33 -0.91 -0.18
N ASP A 75 2.97 0.26 -0.11
CA ASP A 75 4.38 0.39 0.21
C ASP A 75 4.67 1.61 1.06
N GLU A 76 5.61 1.45 1.97
CA GLU A 76 6.15 2.49 2.81
C GLU A 76 7.68 2.46 2.70
N PRO A 77 8.28 3.20 1.75
CA PRO A 77 9.72 3.43 1.77
C PRO A 77 10.07 4.29 2.99
N LEU A 78 11.06 3.86 3.76
CA LEU A 78 11.38 4.47 5.04
C LEU A 78 12.69 5.27 4.98
N ALA A 79 13.81 4.58 4.78
CA ALA A 79 15.12 5.22 4.75
C ALA A 79 16.14 4.37 3.99
N PHE A 80 17.00 5.01 3.22
CA PHE A 80 18.22 4.40 2.71
C PHE A 80 19.35 4.63 3.72
N THR A 81 20.10 3.58 4.05
CA THR A 81 21.26 3.66 4.92
C THR A 81 22.52 3.24 4.19
N PRO A 82 23.61 4.03 4.29
CA PRO A 82 24.88 3.70 3.67
C PRO A 82 25.56 2.55 4.40
N HIS A 83 26.47 1.87 3.71
CA HIS A 83 27.17 0.71 4.24
C HIS A 83 28.02 1.02 5.48
N GLN A 84 28.59 2.22 5.57
CA GLN A 84 29.47 2.63 6.66
C GLN A 84 28.83 2.55 8.06
N VAL A 85 27.50 2.54 8.12
CA VAL A 85 26.78 2.33 9.38
C VAL A 85 27.05 0.93 9.96
N VAL A 86 27.32 -0.06 9.09
CA VAL A 86 27.54 -1.46 9.47
C VAL A 86 29.00 -1.89 9.24
N SER A 87 29.57 -1.52 8.10
CA SER A 87 30.93 -1.91 7.69
C SER A 87 31.66 -0.74 7.06
N ALA A 88 32.96 -0.60 7.34
CA ALA A 88 33.75 0.48 6.81
C ALA A 88 34.00 0.37 5.29
N ASP A 89 34.08 -0.84 4.76
CA ASP A 89 34.61 -1.15 3.44
C ASP A 89 33.70 -2.03 2.55
N TYR A 90 32.68 -2.67 3.12
CA TYR A 90 31.80 -3.57 2.35
C TYR A 90 30.48 -2.90 1.96
N ALA A 91 30.39 -2.46 0.71
CA ALA A 91 29.25 -1.74 0.15
C ALA A 91 27.93 -2.56 0.13
N GLY A 92 27.98 -3.88 0.22
CA GLY A 92 26.80 -4.75 0.25
C GLY A 92 25.85 -4.51 1.43
N PHE A 93 26.26 -3.74 2.43
CA PHE A 93 25.41 -3.34 3.54
C PHE A 93 24.58 -2.07 3.29
N ALA A 94 24.86 -1.33 2.20
CA ALA A 94 24.02 -0.23 1.80
C ALA A 94 22.60 -0.75 1.44
N THR A 95 21.55 -0.15 2.02
CA THR A 95 20.23 -0.73 1.85
C THR A 95 19.07 0.25 2.07
N LEU A 96 17.94 -0.03 1.42
CA LEU A 96 16.65 0.58 1.69
C LEU A 96 15.90 -0.20 2.76
N HIS A 97 15.41 0.48 3.78
CA HIS A 97 14.43 -0.03 4.73
C HIS A 97 13.02 0.34 4.25
N PHE A 98 12.12 -0.62 4.28
CA PHE A 98 10.74 -0.43 3.79
C PHE A 98 9.80 -1.49 4.36
N ARG A 99 8.50 -1.21 4.27
CA ARG A 99 7.42 -2.20 4.38
C ARG A 99 6.64 -2.22 3.07
N ALA A 100 6.27 -3.39 2.60
CA ALA A 100 5.44 -3.52 1.41
C ALA A 100 4.56 -4.78 1.48
N VAL A 101 3.33 -4.64 0.99
CA VAL A 101 2.35 -5.72 0.83
C VAL A 101 1.77 -5.61 -0.58
N CYS A 102 1.81 -6.69 -1.33
CA CYS A 102 1.26 -6.81 -2.67
C CYS A 102 0.16 -7.87 -2.66
N PHE A 103 -1.07 -7.45 -2.87
CA PHE A 103 -2.20 -8.35 -3.05
C PHE A 103 -2.37 -8.67 -4.53
N ARG A 104 -2.42 -9.95 -4.88
CA ARG A 104 -2.98 -10.39 -6.17
C ARG A 104 -4.49 -10.36 -6.05
N VAL A 105 -5.16 -9.74 -7.00
CA VAL A 105 -6.59 -9.48 -6.88
C VAL A 105 -7.38 -9.88 -8.12
N GLU A 106 -8.62 -10.27 -7.90
CA GLU A 106 -9.66 -10.37 -8.92
C GLU A 106 -10.71 -9.28 -8.66
N ALA A 107 -11.09 -8.58 -9.74
CA ALA A 107 -11.92 -7.39 -9.63
C ALA A 107 -13.39 -7.69 -9.98
N ASP A 108 -14.28 -7.37 -9.05
CA ASP A 108 -15.70 -7.16 -9.31
C ASP A 108 -15.92 -5.65 -9.50
N ILE A 109 -16.45 -5.28 -10.68
CA ILE A 109 -16.54 -3.89 -11.10
C ILE A 109 -18.00 -3.54 -11.32
N SER A 110 -18.45 -2.47 -10.67
CA SER A 110 -19.73 -1.83 -10.93
C SER A 110 -19.56 -0.43 -11.50
N VAL A 111 -20.43 -0.07 -12.41
CA VAL A 111 -20.60 1.27 -12.97
C VAL A 111 -21.98 1.84 -12.65
N ASP A 112 -22.77 1.11 -11.86
CA ASP A 112 -24.06 1.59 -11.36
C ASP A 112 -23.85 2.79 -10.45
N PRO A 113 -24.54 3.93 -10.70
CA PRO A 113 -24.39 5.13 -9.89
C PRO A 113 -24.72 4.92 -8.41
N ALA A 114 -25.62 4.02 -8.06
CA ALA A 114 -25.96 3.72 -6.68
C ALA A 114 -24.83 2.97 -5.96
N ASP A 115 -24.19 2.01 -6.63
CA ASP A 115 -23.02 1.30 -6.09
C ASP A 115 -21.82 2.23 -5.91
N VAL A 116 -21.58 3.10 -6.91
CA VAL A 116 -20.52 4.11 -6.85
C VAL A 116 -20.76 5.09 -5.70
N ALA A 117 -21.99 5.57 -5.54
CA ALA A 117 -22.36 6.46 -4.44
C ALA A 117 -22.11 5.82 -3.07
N ALA A 118 -22.54 4.56 -2.90
CA ALA A 118 -22.32 3.83 -1.67
C ALA A 118 -20.82 3.61 -1.35
N ALA A 119 -20.00 3.38 -2.37
CA ALA A 119 -18.55 3.25 -2.20
C ALA A 119 -17.89 4.58 -1.81
N LEU A 120 -18.30 5.69 -2.43
CA LEU A 120 -17.83 7.04 -2.07
C LEU A 120 -18.21 7.40 -0.63
N GLU A 121 -19.43 7.09 -0.19
CA GLU A 121 -19.84 7.29 1.21
C GLU A 121 -18.95 6.53 2.19
N ARG A 122 -18.60 5.26 1.89
CA ARG A 122 -17.67 4.49 2.73
C ARG A 122 -16.28 5.10 2.77
N LEU A 123 -15.81 5.60 1.63
CA LEU A 123 -14.50 6.25 1.53
C LEU A 123 -14.46 7.54 2.35
N LEU A 124 -15.47 8.41 2.18
CA LEU A 124 -15.58 9.67 2.91
C LEU A 124 -15.61 9.44 4.42
N ARG A 125 -16.45 8.52 4.90
CA ARG A 125 -16.49 8.15 6.33
C ARG A 125 -15.16 7.65 6.89
N ARG A 126 -14.32 7.07 6.05
CA ARG A 126 -12.99 6.62 6.47
C ARG A 126 -12.00 7.78 6.62
N TYR A 127 -12.08 8.79 5.76
CA TYR A 127 -11.02 9.80 5.64
C TYR A 127 -11.43 11.23 6.01
N GLU A 128 -12.72 11.53 5.99
CA GLU A 128 -13.24 12.87 6.29
C GLU A 128 -13.71 12.95 7.75
N PRO A 129 -13.05 13.75 8.60
CA PRO A 129 -13.53 13.96 9.96
C PRO A 129 -14.79 14.83 9.98
N GLY A 130 -15.78 14.43 10.77
CA GLY A 130 -16.94 15.26 11.07
C GLY A 130 -18.15 15.14 10.12
N GLU A 131 -18.08 14.29 9.11
CA GLU A 131 -19.20 13.93 8.22
C GLU A 131 -20.02 15.15 7.71
N ALA A 132 -19.34 16.24 7.35
CA ALA A 132 -19.98 17.52 7.00
C ALA A 132 -20.32 17.67 5.51
N TRP A 133 -20.40 16.59 4.75
CA TRP A 133 -20.78 16.63 3.33
C TRP A 133 -22.27 16.32 3.13
N ARG A 134 -22.79 16.73 1.98
CA ARG A 134 -24.12 16.29 1.55
C ARG A 134 -24.05 14.79 1.22
N PRO A 135 -25.04 13.97 1.64
CA PRO A 135 -25.05 12.56 1.32
C PRO A 135 -24.84 12.29 -0.18
N VAL A 136 -23.87 11.43 -0.50
CA VAL A 136 -23.61 11.04 -1.88
C VAL A 136 -24.63 9.98 -2.29
N GLN A 137 -25.58 10.39 -3.15
CA GLN A 137 -26.66 9.52 -3.60
C GLN A 137 -26.99 9.79 -5.07
N HIS A 138 -27.46 8.77 -5.77
CA HIS A 138 -28.00 8.92 -7.12
C HIS A 138 -29.33 9.71 -7.08
N GLY A 139 -29.58 10.51 -8.10
CA GLY A 139 -30.72 11.43 -8.13
C GLY A 139 -30.44 12.78 -7.45
N GLY A 140 -29.17 13.07 -7.16
CA GLY A 140 -28.73 14.27 -6.44
C GLY A 140 -27.68 15.10 -7.18
N PRO A 141 -27.01 16.01 -6.46
CA PRO A 141 -26.04 16.94 -7.06
C PRO A 141 -24.78 16.25 -7.60
N TYR A 142 -24.54 14.99 -7.24
CA TYR A 142 -23.36 14.23 -7.63
C TYR A 142 -23.54 13.39 -8.90
N ASP A 143 -24.72 13.36 -9.51
CA ASP A 143 -25.05 12.48 -10.64
C ASP A 143 -24.06 12.55 -11.80
N ARG A 144 -23.61 13.75 -12.14
CA ARG A 144 -22.61 13.95 -13.20
C ARG A 144 -21.29 13.27 -12.87
N ASP A 145 -20.87 13.30 -11.62
CA ASP A 145 -19.60 12.71 -11.16
C ASP A 145 -19.75 11.20 -11.03
N LEU A 146 -20.87 10.73 -10.48
CA LEU A 146 -21.18 9.29 -10.36
C LEU A 146 -21.16 8.58 -11.72
N GLN A 147 -21.69 9.23 -12.77
CA GLN A 147 -21.67 8.68 -14.13
C GLN A 147 -20.27 8.53 -14.74
N ARG A 148 -19.27 9.25 -14.22
CA ARG A 148 -17.88 9.20 -14.70
C ARG A 148 -17.01 8.21 -13.93
N LEU A 149 -17.51 7.71 -12.81
CA LEU A 149 -16.80 6.84 -11.90
C LEU A 149 -17.22 5.38 -12.06
N ALA A 150 -16.37 4.50 -11.56
CA ALA A 150 -16.64 3.09 -11.32
C ALA A 150 -16.12 2.74 -9.94
N VAL A 151 -16.72 1.74 -9.31
CA VAL A 151 -16.19 1.09 -8.13
C VAL A 151 -15.65 -0.28 -8.50
N ALA A 152 -14.50 -0.65 -7.94
CA ALA A 152 -13.95 -1.98 -8.04
C ALA A 152 -13.75 -2.57 -6.64
N ARG A 153 -14.33 -3.75 -6.40
CA ARG A 153 -14.04 -4.60 -5.25
C ARG A 153 -12.98 -5.60 -5.66
N LEU A 154 -11.81 -5.43 -5.10
CA LEU A 154 -10.61 -6.19 -5.40
C LEU A 154 -10.52 -7.35 -4.42
N ARG A 155 -11.10 -8.52 -4.76
CA ARG A 155 -11.03 -9.74 -3.95
C ARG A 155 -9.60 -10.26 -3.92
N GLN A 156 -9.07 -10.47 -2.72
CA GLN A 156 -7.72 -10.95 -2.54
C GLN A 156 -7.64 -12.45 -2.88
N VAL A 157 -6.76 -12.82 -3.82
CA VAL A 157 -6.51 -14.21 -4.23
C VAL A 157 -5.09 -14.66 -3.91
N GLY A 158 -4.27 -13.77 -3.38
CA GLY A 158 -2.93 -14.05 -2.87
C GLY A 158 -2.32 -12.79 -2.28
N VAL A 159 -1.38 -12.98 -1.37
CA VAL A 159 -0.63 -11.92 -0.71
C VAL A 159 0.85 -12.24 -0.73
N GLU A 160 1.66 -11.22 -0.94
CA GLU A 160 3.11 -11.24 -0.79
C GLU A 160 3.48 -10.03 0.05
N ALA A 161 4.19 -10.24 1.14
CA ALA A 161 4.57 -9.18 2.05
C ALA A 161 6.06 -9.23 2.35
N LYS A 162 6.67 -8.05 2.53
CA LYS A 162 8.07 -7.94 2.96
C LYS A 162 8.27 -6.68 3.78
N PHE A 163 8.70 -6.88 5.03
CA PHE A 163 9.13 -5.81 5.92
C PHE A 163 10.64 -5.93 6.11
N LYS A 164 11.39 -4.97 5.57
CA LYS A 164 12.84 -4.92 5.66
C LYS A 164 13.25 -3.85 6.66
N LEU A 165 13.35 -4.25 7.93
CA LEU A 165 13.50 -3.40 9.10
C LEU A 165 14.76 -3.75 9.92
N ALA A 166 15.84 -4.18 9.24
CA ALA A 166 17.09 -4.57 9.87
C ALA A 166 16.96 -5.75 10.87
N GLN A 167 15.99 -6.65 10.67
CA GLN A 167 15.79 -7.81 11.54
C GLN A 167 16.99 -8.74 11.55
N ASN A 168 17.72 -8.83 10.42
CA ASN A 168 18.92 -9.63 10.21
C ASN A 168 20.22 -8.97 10.72
N ARG A 169 20.11 -7.91 11.50
CA ARG A 169 21.28 -7.22 12.06
C ARG A 169 21.48 -7.59 13.52
N THR A 170 22.75 -7.66 13.94
CA THR A 170 23.10 -7.84 15.34
C THR A 170 22.59 -6.66 16.20
N PRO A 171 22.40 -6.84 17.50
CA PRO A 171 21.97 -5.74 18.39
C PRO A 171 22.85 -4.49 18.27
N VAL A 172 24.18 -4.67 18.18
CA VAL A 172 25.16 -3.58 18.06
C VAL A 172 25.00 -2.83 16.73
N GLU A 173 24.81 -3.56 15.61
CA GLU A 173 24.59 -2.94 14.30
C GLU A 173 23.25 -2.18 14.28
N ARG A 174 22.21 -2.70 14.93
CA ARG A 174 20.91 -2.03 15.04
C ARG A 174 21.01 -0.75 15.86
N GLU A 175 21.75 -0.74 16.96
CA GLU A 175 22.00 0.48 17.75
C GLU A 175 22.74 1.53 16.93
N ARG A 176 23.78 1.17 16.20
CA ARG A 176 24.49 2.08 15.28
C ARG A 176 23.56 2.64 14.21
N LEU A 177 22.72 1.80 13.63
CA LEU A 177 21.73 2.19 12.63
C LEU A 177 20.72 3.20 13.20
N LEU A 178 20.18 2.94 14.38
CA LEU A 178 19.24 3.83 15.05
C LEU A 178 19.90 5.17 15.43
N ALA A 179 21.14 5.13 15.92
CA ALA A 179 21.91 6.35 16.23
C ALA A 179 22.16 7.18 14.96
N PHE A 180 22.55 6.53 13.85
CA PHE A 180 22.76 7.17 12.57
C PHE A 180 21.48 7.87 12.06
N LEU A 181 20.33 7.19 12.05
CA LEU A 181 19.06 7.76 11.61
C LEU A 181 18.66 8.97 12.46
N ARG A 182 18.82 8.88 13.80
CA ARG A 182 18.54 10.00 14.71
C ARG A 182 19.44 11.19 14.46
N ALA A 183 20.74 10.95 14.20
CA ALA A 183 21.72 12.01 13.96
C ALA A 183 21.53 12.68 12.59
N ARG A 184 21.18 11.90 11.55
CA ARG A 184 20.94 12.43 10.21
C ARG A 184 19.67 13.26 10.12
N GLY A 185 18.58 12.81 10.72
CA GLY A 185 17.31 13.52 10.80
C GLY A 185 16.65 13.84 9.46
N ALA A 186 16.90 13.04 8.41
CA ALA A 186 16.21 13.18 7.14
C ALA A 186 14.71 12.86 7.30
N GLU A 187 13.86 13.30 6.36
CA GLU A 187 12.40 13.26 6.45
C GLU A 187 11.83 11.89 6.87
N GLY A 188 12.34 10.78 6.30
CA GLY A 188 11.91 9.42 6.63
C GLY A 188 12.54 8.83 7.90
N ASP A 189 13.63 9.40 8.41
CA ASP A 189 14.45 8.81 9.48
C ASP A 189 13.71 8.60 10.80
N PRO A 190 12.90 9.54 11.31
CA PRO A 190 12.17 9.31 12.55
C PRO A 190 11.18 8.14 12.45
N ARG A 191 10.55 7.97 11.29
CA ARG A 191 9.63 6.86 11.03
C ARG A 191 10.42 5.55 10.90
N ALA A 192 11.51 5.54 10.13
CA ALA A 192 12.38 4.39 10.00
C ALA A 192 12.92 3.91 11.35
N ALA A 193 13.40 4.83 12.18
CA ALA A 193 13.92 4.50 13.51
C ALA A 193 12.85 3.84 14.40
N ARG A 194 11.62 4.37 14.42
CA ARG A 194 10.51 3.76 15.17
C ARG A 194 10.19 2.35 14.68
N ARG A 195 10.08 2.15 13.36
CA ARG A 195 9.75 0.85 12.77
C ARG A 195 10.86 -0.19 12.99
N ILE A 196 12.11 0.22 12.84
CA ILE A 196 13.26 -0.64 13.08
C ILE A 196 13.35 -1.02 14.56
N ALA A 197 13.13 -0.08 15.49
CA ALA A 197 13.17 -0.36 16.93
C ALA A 197 12.06 -1.35 17.34
N ALA A 198 10.88 -1.26 16.76
CA ALA A 198 9.75 -2.12 17.07
C ALA A 198 9.85 -3.52 16.43
N ALA A 199 10.60 -3.69 15.34
CA ALA A 199 10.75 -4.97 14.67
C ALA A 199 11.60 -5.95 15.50
N ALA A 200 11.08 -7.19 15.69
CA ALA A 200 11.81 -8.23 16.37
C ALA A 200 13.09 -8.61 15.59
N PRO A 201 14.23 -8.82 16.26
CA PRO A 201 15.40 -9.39 15.63
C PRO A 201 15.10 -10.79 15.07
N HIS A 202 15.70 -11.12 13.95
CA HIS A 202 15.64 -12.45 13.38
C HIS A 202 17.08 -12.96 13.24
N PRO A 203 17.41 -14.07 13.90
CA PRO A 203 18.78 -14.63 13.90
C PRO A 203 19.21 -15.14 12.53
#